data_6d2fa1573d97a166d728fd266c1d002d
#
_entry.id   6d2fa1573d97a166d728fd266c1d002d
#
_cell.length_a   1.000
_cell.length_b   1.000
_cell.length_c   1.000
_cell.angle_alpha   90.00
_cell.angle_beta   90.00
_cell.angle_gamma   90.00
#
_symmetry.space_group_name_H-M   'P 1'
#
loop_
_entity.id
_entity.type
_entity.pdbx_description
1 polymer ?
#
loop_
_entity_poly.entity_id
_entity_poly.type
_entity_poly.pdbx_seq_one_letter_code
_entity_poly.pdbx_strand_id
1 'polypeptide(L)'
;MTFELIAQARTLQGTGASRRLRRAAMVPGIIYGGEAAPQSIEVAHNDLLLKLKKEAFHSSVVTLVIDGKKEAALLRDYQMHAYRPLVLHFDFQRVDATHEIHVKVPLHFVNEEVAPGVKLNGGLVNHVMTEVDVHCLAADLPGFIEVDLSTLKIGDSIHLSQLNLPKGVKLVAH
;
A
#
# COMPACT_ATOMS: atom_id res chain seq x y z
N MET A 1 5.05 9.03 7.59
CA MET A 1 5.66 9.49 6.33
C MET A 1 4.58 9.93 5.38
N THR A 2 4.71 11.09 4.82
CA THR A 2 3.82 11.57 3.76
C THR A 2 4.51 11.41 2.41
N PHE A 3 3.81 10.81 1.45
CA PHE A 3 4.28 10.69 0.08
C PHE A 3 3.57 11.72 -0.79
N GLU A 4 4.30 12.33 -1.70
CA GLU A 4 3.76 13.22 -2.70
C GLU A 4 4.16 12.72 -4.09
N LEU A 5 3.22 12.73 -5.02
CA LEU A 5 3.42 12.30 -6.38
C LEU A 5 2.81 13.33 -7.33
N ILE A 6 3.61 13.81 -8.26
CA ILE A 6 3.18 14.79 -9.26
C ILE A 6 2.56 14.04 -10.45
N ALA A 7 1.33 14.37 -10.76
CA ALA A 7 0.57 13.81 -11.86
C ALA A 7 0.03 14.92 -12.79
N GLN A 8 -0.30 14.52 -14.01
CA GLN A 8 -0.92 15.39 -15.00
C GLN A 8 -2.23 14.76 -15.47
N ALA A 9 -3.23 15.57 -15.74
CA ALA A 9 -4.47 15.12 -16.34
C ALA A 9 -4.18 14.57 -17.75
N ARG A 10 -4.76 13.43 -18.07
CA ARG A 10 -4.58 12.77 -19.35
C ARG A 10 -5.79 12.98 -20.24
N THR A 11 -5.57 13.49 -21.44
CA THR A 11 -6.63 13.75 -22.41
C THR A 11 -6.74 12.66 -23.47
N LEU A 12 -5.62 12.05 -23.88
CA LEU A 12 -5.57 11.01 -24.90
C LEU A 12 -5.70 9.62 -24.27
N GLN A 13 -6.62 8.83 -24.79
CA GLN A 13 -6.90 7.47 -24.34
C GLN A 13 -6.68 6.45 -25.45
N GLY A 14 -6.71 5.18 -25.08
CA GLY A 14 -6.56 4.05 -26.00
C GLY A 14 -5.15 3.44 -26.01
N THR A 15 -5.04 2.27 -26.64
CA THR A 15 -3.80 1.45 -26.63
C THR A 15 -2.62 2.17 -27.28
N GLY A 16 -2.84 2.86 -28.40
CA GLY A 16 -1.79 3.60 -29.09
C GLY A 16 -1.27 4.78 -28.28
N ALA A 17 -2.17 5.54 -27.66
CA ALA A 17 -1.80 6.66 -26.76
C ALA A 17 -1.04 6.14 -25.54
N SER A 18 -1.46 5.06 -24.93
CA SER A 18 -0.77 4.43 -23.79
C SER A 18 0.64 3.93 -24.15
N ARG A 19 0.82 3.36 -25.33
CA ARG A 19 2.15 2.96 -25.81
C ARG A 19 3.08 4.16 -26.02
N ARG A 20 2.58 5.24 -26.62
CA ARG A 20 3.39 6.47 -26.78
C ARG A 20 3.78 7.06 -25.44
N LEU A 21 2.86 7.08 -24.49
CA LEU A 21 3.09 7.58 -23.14
C LEU A 21 4.21 6.80 -22.44
N ARG A 22 4.16 5.47 -22.49
CA ARG A 22 5.20 4.62 -21.90
C ARG A 22 6.56 4.78 -22.56
N ARG A 23 6.61 5.03 -23.87
CA ARG A 23 7.86 5.36 -24.58
C ARG A 23 8.45 6.69 -24.12
N ALA A 24 7.60 7.63 -23.70
CA ALA A 24 8.00 8.91 -23.13
C ALA A 24 8.35 8.82 -21.62
N ALA A 25 8.52 7.62 -21.07
CA ALA A 25 8.77 7.35 -19.66
C ALA A 25 7.67 7.86 -18.71
N MET A 26 6.43 7.87 -19.18
CA MET A 26 5.24 8.19 -18.38
C MET A 26 4.39 6.94 -18.20
N VAL A 27 3.66 6.87 -17.10
CA VAL A 27 2.75 5.75 -16.79
C VAL A 27 1.32 6.27 -16.76
N PRO A 28 0.41 5.65 -17.52
CA PRO A 28 -1.00 5.96 -17.44
C PRO A 28 -1.63 5.35 -16.19
N GLY A 29 -2.57 6.04 -15.61
CA GLY A 29 -3.35 5.57 -14.47
C GLY A 29 -4.69 6.27 -14.37
N ILE A 30 -5.41 5.91 -13.33
CA ILE A 30 -6.72 6.47 -13.02
C ILE A 30 -6.79 6.83 -11.54
N ILE A 31 -7.47 7.93 -11.25
CA ILE A 31 -7.90 8.28 -9.91
C ILE A 31 -9.43 8.27 -9.88
N TYR A 32 -10.02 7.58 -8.91
CA TYR A 32 -11.46 7.42 -8.75
C TYR A 32 -11.88 7.50 -7.29
N GLY A 33 -13.18 7.44 -7.05
CA GLY A 33 -13.77 7.54 -5.72
C GLY A 33 -14.05 8.97 -5.28
N GLY A 34 -14.66 9.11 -4.10
CA GLY A 34 -15.15 10.40 -3.61
C GLY A 34 -16.35 10.91 -4.42
N GLU A 35 -16.59 12.20 -4.33
CA GLU A 35 -17.72 12.85 -5.04
C GLU A 35 -17.40 13.19 -6.50
N ALA A 36 -16.12 13.24 -6.86
CA ALA A 36 -15.68 13.60 -8.21
C ALA A 36 -15.68 12.37 -9.14
N ALA A 37 -15.90 12.61 -10.42
CA ALA A 37 -15.83 11.59 -11.47
C ALA A 37 -14.42 10.97 -11.57
N PRO A 38 -14.30 9.71 -12.02
CA PRO A 38 -13.02 9.12 -12.34
C PRO A 38 -12.25 9.96 -13.37
N GLN A 39 -10.96 10.15 -13.13
CA GLN A 39 -10.09 10.95 -13.96
C GLN A 39 -8.87 10.15 -14.40
N SER A 40 -8.58 10.16 -15.70
CA SER A 40 -7.34 9.58 -16.22
C SER A 40 -6.18 10.54 -15.96
N ILE A 41 -5.08 9.99 -15.47
CA ILE A 41 -3.87 10.73 -15.12
C ILE A 41 -2.63 10.04 -15.66
N GLU A 42 -1.52 10.75 -15.67
CA GLU A 42 -0.21 10.22 -16.03
C GLU A 42 0.85 10.70 -15.05
N VAL A 43 1.82 9.86 -14.77
CA VAL A 43 2.90 10.11 -13.81
C VAL A 43 4.23 9.70 -14.41
N ALA A 44 5.31 10.38 -14.04
CA ALA A 44 6.66 9.99 -14.41
C ALA A 44 6.99 8.58 -13.87
N HIS A 45 7.43 7.70 -14.76
CA HIS A 45 7.70 6.29 -14.44
C HIS A 45 8.71 6.12 -13.32
N ASN A 46 9.84 6.85 -13.37
CA ASN A 46 10.90 6.72 -12.37
C ASN A 46 10.43 7.12 -10.97
N ASP A 47 9.66 8.18 -10.84
CA ASP A 47 9.12 8.63 -9.56
C ASP A 47 8.17 7.59 -8.96
N LEU A 48 7.28 7.06 -9.78
CA LEU A 48 6.34 6.03 -9.36
C LEU A 48 7.08 4.74 -8.98
N LEU A 49 8.02 4.29 -9.79
CA LEU A 49 8.80 3.08 -9.53
C LEU A 49 9.59 3.16 -8.23
N LEU A 50 10.24 4.29 -7.95
CA LEU A 50 10.98 4.50 -6.71
C LEU A 50 10.06 4.47 -5.48
N LYS A 51 8.86 5.02 -5.60
CA LYS A 51 7.87 4.99 -4.52
C LYS A 51 7.27 3.60 -4.32
N LEU A 52 7.00 2.86 -5.39
CA LEU A 52 6.50 1.48 -5.32
C LEU A 52 7.47 0.51 -4.62
N LYS A 53 8.76 0.79 -4.63
CA LYS A 53 9.77 0.00 -3.88
C LYS A 53 9.67 0.18 -2.37
N LYS A 54 9.00 1.22 -1.90
CA LYS A 54 8.81 1.48 -0.47
C LYS A 54 7.52 0.80 -0.01
N GLU A 55 7.64 -0.11 0.95
CA GLU A 55 6.50 -0.82 1.53
C GLU A 55 5.44 0.14 2.09
N ALA A 56 5.87 1.19 2.79
CA ALA A 56 4.96 2.18 3.36
C ALA A 56 4.12 2.94 2.32
N PHE A 57 4.56 3.02 1.06
CA PHE A 57 3.81 3.66 -0.01
C PHE A 57 2.49 2.93 -0.33
N HIS A 58 2.49 1.61 -0.23
CA HIS A 58 1.31 0.76 -0.52
C HIS A 58 0.22 0.86 0.55
N SER A 59 0.57 1.26 1.76
CA SER A 59 -0.33 1.35 2.91
C SER A 59 -0.51 2.77 3.46
N SER A 60 0.02 3.77 2.80
CA SER A 60 -0.05 5.17 3.23
C SER A 60 -0.90 6.02 2.31
N VAL A 61 -1.47 7.09 2.86
CA VAL A 61 -2.14 8.10 2.06
C VAL A 61 -1.10 8.89 1.27
N VAL A 62 -1.29 8.96 -0.04
CA VAL A 62 -0.42 9.67 -0.97
C VAL A 62 -1.09 10.99 -1.36
N THR A 63 -0.35 12.08 -1.32
CA THR A 63 -0.79 13.35 -1.89
C THR A 63 -0.47 13.38 -3.38
N LEU A 64 -1.50 13.31 -4.22
CA LEU A 64 -1.38 13.49 -5.66
C LEU A 64 -1.53 14.96 -6.00
N VAL A 65 -0.54 15.51 -6.67
CA VAL A 65 -0.60 16.87 -7.23
C VAL A 65 -0.95 16.75 -8.70
N ILE A 66 -2.23 16.97 -9.03
CA ILE A 66 -2.76 16.87 -10.38
C ILE A 66 -2.99 18.28 -10.92
N ASP A 67 -2.19 18.68 -11.90
CA ASP A 67 -2.24 20.04 -12.50
C ASP A 67 -2.25 21.16 -11.45
N GLY A 68 -1.45 21.01 -10.39
CA GLY A 68 -1.34 21.96 -9.29
C GLY A 68 -2.37 21.81 -8.17
N LYS A 69 -3.32 20.90 -8.29
CA LYS A 69 -4.31 20.60 -7.25
C LYS A 69 -3.87 19.37 -6.44
N LYS A 70 -3.89 19.49 -5.12
CA LYS A 70 -3.54 18.41 -4.20
C LYS A 70 -4.77 17.57 -3.87
N GLU A 71 -4.68 16.28 -4.07
CA GLU A 71 -5.71 15.30 -3.68
C GLU A 71 -5.08 14.19 -2.86
N ALA A 72 -5.74 13.79 -1.77
CA ALA A 72 -5.35 12.64 -0.98
C ALA A 72 -5.91 11.38 -1.61
N ALA A 73 -5.07 10.38 -1.79
CA ALA A 73 -5.46 9.11 -2.42
C ALA A 73 -4.66 7.93 -1.84
N LEU A 74 -5.19 6.73 -2.06
CA LEU A 74 -4.52 5.46 -1.76
C LEU A 74 -4.25 4.71 -3.05
N LEU A 75 -3.06 4.10 -3.14
CA LEU A 75 -2.76 3.17 -4.20
C LEU A 75 -3.58 1.88 -3.99
N ARG A 76 -4.45 1.56 -4.96
CA ARG A 76 -5.30 0.37 -4.90
C ARG A 76 -4.72 -0.79 -5.67
N ASP A 77 -4.20 -0.52 -6.86
CA ASP A 77 -3.64 -1.54 -7.73
C ASP A 77 -2.59 -0.93 -8.65
N TYR A 78 -1.71 -1.77 -9.14
CA TYR A 78 -0.74 -1.41 -10.16
C TYR A 78 -0.36 -2.65 -10.97
N GLN A 79 -0.04 -2.45 -12.22
CA GLN A 79 0.38 -3.51 -13.12
C GLN A 79 1.86 -3.31 -13.48
N MET A 80 2.64 -4.37 -13.28
CA MET A 80 4.03 -4.43 -13.68
C MET A 80 4.20 -5.28 -14.92
N HIS A 81 5.21 -4.95 -15.73
CA HIS A 81 5.63 -5.82 -16.82
C HIS A 81 6.16 -7.16 -16.27
N ALA A 82 5.87 -8.28 -16.96
CA ALA A 82 6.17 -9.62 -16.47
C ALA A 82 7.65 -9.87 -16.12
N TYR A 83 8.59 -9.24 -16.83
CA TYR A 83 10.03 -9.46 -16.65
C TYR A 83 10.89 -8.18 -16.70
N ARG A 84 10.30 -7.02 -16.86
CA ARG A 84 11.01 -5.73 -16.84
C ARG A 84 10.57 -4.89 -15.64
N PRO A 85 11.45 -4.08 -15.03
CA PRO A 85 11.07 -3.15 -13.96
C PRO A 85 10.30 -1.96 -14.56
N LEU A 86 9.14 -2.23 -15.13
CA LEU A 86 8.32 -1.28 -15.85
C LEU A 86 6.89 -1.34 -15.33
N VAL A 87 6.39 -0.22 -14.82
CA VAL A 87 5.00 -0.07 -14.41
C VAL A 87 4.16 0.23 -15.64
N LEU A 88 3.10 -0.55 -15.85
CA LEU A 88 2.22 -0.43 -17.01
C LEU A 88 0.98 0.41 -16.73
N HIS A 89 0.43 0.33 -15.53
CA HIS A 89 -0.77 1.03 -15.10
C HIS A 89 -0.80 1.14 -13.58
N PHE A 90 -1.55 2.09 -13.05
CA PHE A 90 -1.81 2.24 -11.63
C PHE A 90 -3.20 2.83 -11.37
N ASP A 91 -3.77 2.45 -10.23
CA ASP A 91 -5.08 2.89 -9.77
C ASP A 91 -4.97 3.53 -8.40
N PHE A 92 -5.43 4.77 -8.28
CA PHE A 92 -5.58 5.46 -7.01
C PHE A 92 -7.05 5.65 -6.66
N GLN A 93 -7.36 5.50 -5.39
CA GLN A 93 -8.68 5.84 -4.84
C GLN A 93 -8.56 7.09 -3.99
N ARG A 94 -9.40 8.10 -4.27
CA ARG A 94 -9.50 9.28 -3.42
C ARG A 94 -9.96 8.89 -2.02
N VAL A 95 -9.36 9.50 -1.02
CA VAL A 95 -9.71 9.27 0.39
C VAL A 95 -10.22 10.55 1.01
N ASP A 96 -11.21 10.41 1.88
CA ASP A 96 -11.82 11.50 2.62
C ASP A 96 -11.57 11.26 4.11
N ALA A 97 -11.40 12.33 4.89
CA ALA A 97 -11.25 12.27 6.33
C ALA A 97 -12.48 11.73 7.08
N THR A 98 -13.65 11.74 6.43
CA THR A 98 -14.94 11.33 7.04
C THR A 98 -15.32 9.88 6.73
N HIS A 99 -14.73 9.25 5.70
CA HIS A 99 -15.04 7.90 5.29
C HIS A 99 -13.96 6.92 5.72
N GLU A 100 -14.38 5.78 6.23
CA GLU A 100 -13.49 4.66 6.54
C GLU A 100 -13.01 4.00 5.24
N ILE A 101 -11.77 3.54 5.25
CA ILE A 101 -11.12 2.89 4.12
C ILE A 101 -10.66 1.48 4.50
N HIS A 102 -10.67 0.59 3.52
CA HIS A 102 -10.08 -0.74 3.63
C HIS A 102 -8.68 -0.71 3.04
N VAL A 103 -7.68 -1.10 3.80
CA VAL A 103 -6.29 -1.16 3.34
C VAL A 103 -5.62 -2.41 3.86
N LYS A 104 -4.76 -3.01 3.06
CA LYS A 104 -3.84 -4.03 3.50
C LYS A 104 -2.62 -3.37 4.12
N VAL A 105 -2.36 -3.72 5.38
CA VAL A 105 -1.23 -3.19 6.14
C VAL A 105 -0.24 -4.32 6.38
N PRO A 106 1.05 -4.10 6.09
CA PRO A 106 2.07 -5.12 6.32
C PRO A 106 2.29 -5.36 7.81
N LEU A 107 2.64 -6.60 8.14
CA LEU A 107 3.04 -7.00 9.47
C LEU A 107 4.57 -7.00 9.56
N HIS A 108 5.10 -6.31 10.58
CA HIS A 108 6.51 -6.36 10.91
C HIS A 108 6.71 -7.25 12.13
N PHE A 109 7.42 -8.34 11.94
CA PHE A 109 7.74 -9.28 13.01
C PHE A 109 9.03 -8.88 13.69
N VAL A 110 8.98 -8.74 15.01
CA VAL A 110 10.12 -8.33 15.83
C VAL A 110 10.44 -9.40 16.87
N ASN A 111 11.70 -9.42 17.33
CA ASN A 111 12.18 -10.33 18.38
C ASN A 111 12.05 -11.83 18.04
N GLU A 112 12.06 -12.19 16.77
CA GLU A 112 12.03 -13.59 16.33
C GLU A 112 13.21 -14.39 16.90
N GLU A 113 14.41 -13.82 16.85
CA GLU A 113 15.64 -14.46 17.31
C GLU A 113 15.69 -14.72 18.82
N VAL A 114 14.97 -13.93 19.60
CA VAL A 114 14.91 -14.05 21.07
C VAL A 114 13.74 -14.91 21.55
N ALA A 115 12.85 -15.31 20.65
CA ALA A 115 11.73 -16.19 20.97
C ALA A 115 12.21 -17.52 21.58
N PRO A 116 11.64 -17.99 22.71
CA PRO A 116 12.06 -19.23 23.35
C PRO A 116 12.00 -20.44 22.42
N GLY A 117 11.01 -20.51 21.52
CA GLY A 117 10.87 -21.57 20.53
C GLY A 117 12.02 -21.62 19.53
N VAL A 118 12.59 -20.48 19.17
CA VAL A 118 13.74 -20.38 18.25
C VAL A 118 15.05 -20.55 19.01
N LYS A 119 15.28 -19.72 20.02
CA LYS A 119 16.57 -19.65 20.74
C LYS A 119 16.89 -20.89 21.58
N LEU A 120 15.91 -21.46 22.26
CA LEU A 120 16.11 -22.60 23.16
C LEU A 120 15.89 -23.95 22.47
N ASN A 121 14.97 -24.00 21.56
CA ASN A 121 14.51 -25.25 20.94
C ASN A 121 14.86 -25.40 19.45
N GLY A 122 15.53 -24.40 18.86
CA GLY A 122 15.93 -24.43 17.45
C GLY A 122 14.77 -24.47 16.45
N GLY A 123 13.60 -24.01 16.85
CA GLY A 123 12.42 -23.94 16.00
C GLY A 123 12.52 -22.86 14.92
N LEU A 124 11.63 -22.94 13.94
CA LEU A 124 11.46 -21.93 12.90
C LEU A 124 10.11 -21.25 13.05
N VAL A 125 10.10 -19.94 12.85
CA VAL A 125 8.85 -19.16 12.77
C VAL A 125 8.32 -19.23 11.34
N ASN A 126 7.08 -19.64 11.20
CA ASN A 126 6.39 -19.63 9.91
C ASN A 126 5.43 -18.44 9.85
N HIS A 127 5.70 -17.53 8.93
CA HIS A 127 4.85 -16.37 8.68
C HIS A 127 3.73 -16.77 7.71
N VAL A 128 2.59 -17.17 8.25
CA VAL A 128 1.43 -17.58 7.46
C VAL A 128 0.80 -16.40 6.75
N MET A 129 0.76 -15.24 7.43
CA MET A 129 0.25 -13.98 6.86
C MET A 129 1.30 -12.89 7.05
N THR A 130 1.54 -12.13 6.00
CA THR A 130 2.48 -10.98 6.00
C THR A 130 1.76 -9.64 5.96
N GLU A 131 0.48 -9.66 5.64
CA GLU A 131 -0.39 -8.48 5.54
C GLU A 131 -1.73 -8.77 6.18
N VAL A 132 -2.39 -7.75 6.70
CA VAL A 132 -3.75 -7.84 7.23
C VAL A 132 -4.64 -6.77 6.64
N ASP A 133 -5.89 -7.12 6.38
CA ASP A 133 -6.91 -6.16 5.96
C ASP A 133 -7.43 -5.40 7.19
N VAL A 134 -7.29 -4.09 7.16
CA VAL A 134 -7.77 -3.21 8.21
C VAL A 134 -8.79 -2.21 7.68
N HIS A 135 -9.64 -1.76 8.56
CA HIS A 135 -10.67 -0.77 8.31
C HIS A 135 -10.43 0.40 9.25
N CYS A 136 -10.16 1.58 8.72
CA CYS A 136 -9.86 2.77 9.51
C CYS A 136 -10.12 4.05 8.71
N LEU A 137 -10.09 5.19 9.41
CA LEU A 137 -10.06 6.49 8.76
C LEU A 137 -8.66 6.75 8.18
N ALA A 138 -8.60 7.57 7.15
CA ALA A 138 -7.33 7.93 6.50
C ALA A 138 -6.30 8.53 7.48
N ALA A 139 -6.76 9.28 8.48
CA ALA A 139 -5.92 9.88 9.51
C ALA A 139 -5.33 8.84 10.50
N ASP A 140 -6.00 7.71 10.69
CA ASP A 140 -5.62 6.66 11.62
C ASP A 140 -4.86 5.50 10.95
N LEU A 141 -4.59 5.60 9.65
CA LEU A 141 -3.94 4.56 8.86
C LEU A 141 -2.50 4.33 9.35
N PRO A 142 -2.16 3.13 9.86
CA PRO A 142 -0.80 2.79 10.23
C PRO A 142 0.03 2.43 9.00
N GLY A 143 1.32 2.73 9.00
CA GLY A 143 2.24 2.29 7.97
C GLY A 143 2.54 0.79 8.02
N PHE A 144 2.51 0.22 9.21
CA PHE A 144 2.71 -1.20 9.49
C PHE A 144 2.11 -1.56 10.85
N ILE A 145 1.93 -2.84 11.10
CA ILE A 145 1.55 -3.38 12.41
C ILE A 145 2.70 -4.24 12.92
N GLU A 146 3.20 -3.91 14.11
CA GLU A 146 4.28 -4.64 14.75
C GLU A 146 3.75 -5.85 15.51
N VAL A 147 4.37 -7.00 15.28
CA VAL A 147 4.07 -8.27 15.95
C VAL A 147 5.28 -8.70 16.76
N ASP A 148 5.16 -8.71 18.08
CA ASP A 148 6.22 -9.15 18.98
C ASP A 148 6.18 -10.67 19.17
N LEU A 149 7.28 -11.32 18.80
CA LEU A 149 7.45 -12.77 18.88
C LEU A 149 8.27 -13.22 20.10
N SER A 150 8.64 -12.29 20.97
CA SER A 150 9.57 -12.54 22.08
C SER A 150 9.13 -13.63 23.06
N THR A 151 7.84 -13.92 23.15
CA THR A 151 7.25 -14.93 24.06
C THR A 151 6.84 -16.23 23.37
N LEU A 152 7.06 -16.34 22.08
CA LEU A 152 6.59 -17.47 21.26
C LEU A 152 7.38 -18.74 21.54
N LYS A 153 6.68 -19.83 21.86
CA LYS A 153 7.25 -21.17 22.09
C LYS A 153 6.92 -22.11 20.92
N ILE A 154 7.58 -23.27 20.89
CA ILE A 154 7.25 -24.30 19.92
C ILE A 154 5.81 -24.78 20.12
N GLY A 155 5.06 -24.79 19.03
CA GLY A 155 3.64 -25.16 19.01
C GLY A 155 2.69 -24.00 19.30
N ASP A 156 3.22 -22.83 19.70
CA ASP A 156 2.40 -21.62 19.86
C ASP A 156 2.12 -20.97 18.51
N SER A 157 1.00 -20.26 18.42
CA SER A 157 0.62 -19.45 17.29
C SER A 157 0.06 -18.10 17.76
N ILE A 158 0.33 -17.04 17.01
CA ILE A 158 -0.25 -15.73 17.24
C ILE A 158 -1.39 -15.54 16.25
N HIS A 159 -2.58 -15.34 16.78
CA HIS A 159 -3.78 -15.08 15.99
C HIS A 159 -3.99 -13.58 15.76
N LEU A 160 -4.71 -13.23 14.70
CA LEU A 160 -5.03 -11.84 14.36
C LEU A 160 -5.72 -11.08 15.51
N SER A 161 -6.53 -11.77 16.29
CA SER A 161 -7.21 -11.20 17.47
C SER A 161 -6.27 -10.78 18.61
N GLN A 162 -5.04 -11.26 18.61
CA GLN A 162 -4.01 -10.97 19.62
C GLN A 162 -3.10 -9.81 19.21
N LEU A 163 -3.28 -9.26 18.01
CA LEU A 163 -2.47 -8.14 17.51
C LEU A 163 -2.80 -6.84 18.25
N ASN A 164 -1.76 -6.10 18.60
CA ASN A 164 -1.90 -4.75 19.12
C ASN A 164 -2.18 -3.78 17.99
N LEU A 165 -3.45 -3.47 17.77
CA LEU A 165 -3.87 -2.52 16.75
C LEU A 165 -3.76 -1.08 17.27
N PRO A 166 -3.30 -0.13 16.43
CA PRO A 166 -3.38 1.28 16.75
C PRO A 166 -4.82 1.74 17.00
N LYS A 167 -4.97 2.85 17.70
CA LYS A 167 -6.29 3.43 17.98
C LYS A 167 -7.00 3.78 16.66
N GLY A 168 -8.26 3.40 16.55
CA GLY A 168 -9.09 3.69 15.38
C GLY A 168 -8.96 2.66 14.25
N VAL A 169 -8.13 1.66 14.38
CA VAL A 169 -7.94 0.58 13.39
C VAL A 169 -8.73 -0.65 13.81
N LYS A 170 -9.51 -1.18 12.88
CA LYS A 170 -10.31 -2.41 13.08
C LYS A 170 -9.85 -3.46 12.08
N LEU A 171 -9.71 -4.70 12.53
CA LEU A 171 -9.47 -5.83 11.62
C LEU A 171 -10.74 -6.17 10.85
N VAL A 172 -10.57 -6.46 9.57
CA VAL A 172 -11.62 -7.10 8.77
C VAL A 172 -11.46 -8.60 8.96
N ALA A 173 -12.39 -9.20 9.70
CA ALA A 173 -12.41 -10.65 9.88
C ALA A 173 -12.83 -11.34 8.58
N HIS A 174 -12.06 -12.30 8.13
CA HIS A 174 -12.40 -13.23 7.06
C HIS A 174 -12.69 -14.60 7.66
#